data_7c815bdfb6dd1a967d9a000300ebf7df
#
_entry.id   7c815bdfb6dd1a967d9a000300ebf7df
#
_cell.length_a   1.000
_cell.length_b   1.000
_cell.length_c   1.000
_cell.angle_alpha   90.00
_cell.angle_beta   90.00
_cell.angle_gamma   90.00
#
_symmetry.space_group_name_H-M   'P 1'
#
loop_
_entity.id
_entity.type
_entity.pdbx_description
1 polymer ?
#
loop_
_entity_poly.entity_id
_entity_poly.type
_entity_poly.pdbx_seq_one_letter_code
_entity_poly.pdbx_strand_id
1 'polypeptide(L)'
;MLYASRLVQLIETHSDALANGLMEKLAQSEKAAEMRKVPTPELRQRIYEVYCNLSDWLLNKTEEEIGRRYREIGARRAEQGVALSHAQFALLAVKEHLWQYLRREGLVDRHVELFLELELLEMVDQFFDHAAYYLVRGYEQAAKARAA
;
A
#
# COMPACT_ATOMS: atom_id res chain seq x y z
N MET A 1 -11.77 -18.17 -8.78
CA MET A 1 -12.00 -16.72 -8.81
C MET A 1 -11.35 -16.04 -10.01
N LEU A 2 -11.83 -16.41 -11.19
CA LEU A 2 -11.25 -15.88 -12.43
C LEU A 2 -11.38 -14.37 -12.56
N TYR A 3 -12.51 -13.81 -12.13
CA TYR A 3 -12.75 -12.39 -12.27
C TYR A 3 -11.83 -11.56 -11.34
N ALA A 4 -11.73 -11.96 -10.08
CA ALA A 4 -10.85 -11.30 -9.14
C ALA A 4 -9.39 -11.36 -9.61
N SER A 5 -8.97 -12.50 -10.17
CA SER A 5 -7.65 -12.66 -10.75
C SER A 5 -7.41 -11.71 -11.91
N ARG A 6 -8.43 -11.46 -12.73
CA ARG A 6 -8.33 -10.52 -13.85
C ARG A 6 -8.13 -9.10 -13.37
N LEU A 7 -8.84 -8.68 -12.32
CA LEU A 7 -8.66 -7.35 -11.74
C LEU A 7 -7.25 -7.18 -11.15
N VAL A 8 -6.78 -8.20 -10.44
CA VAL A 8 -5.44 -8.19 -9.88
C VAL A 8 -4.40 -8.10 -10.98
N GLN A 9 -4.56 -8.88 -12.06
CA GLN A 9 -3.65 -8.83 -13.21
C GLN A 9 -3.65 -7.45 -13.87
N LEU A 10 -4.82 -6.83 -13.97
CA LEU A 10 -4.94 -5.50 -14.53
C LEU A 10 -4.15 -4.48 -13.70
N ILE A 11 -4.28 -4.55 -12.39
CA ILE A 11 -3.53 -3.70 -11.47
C ILE A 11 -2.02 -3.93 -11.62
N GLU A 12 -1.60 -5.19 -11.64
CA GLU A 12 -0.19 -5.54 -11.78
C GLU A 12 0.39 -5.07 -13.11
N THR A 13 -0.39 -5.19 -14.17
CA THR A 13 0.01 -4.74 -15.51
C THR A 13 0.22 -3.22 -15.56
N HIS A 14 -0.58 -2.46 -14.79
CA HIS A 14 -0.52 -1.01 -14.77
C HIS A 14 0.23 -0.46 -13.54
N SER A 15 1.03 -1.29 -12.91
CA SER A 15 1.73 -0.94 -11.66
C SER A 15 2.65 0.28 -11.81
N ASP A 16 3.35 0.44 -12.94
CA ASP A 16 4.20 1.61 -13.18
C ASP A 16 3.38 2.90 -13.22
N ALA A 17 2.28 2.89 -13.97
CA ALA A 17 1.41 4.07 -14.08
C ALA A 17 0.79 4.41 -12.73
N LEU A 18 0.37 3.39 -11.97
CA LEU A 18 -0.18 3.58 -10.64
C LEU A 18 0.86 4.16 -9.68
N ALA A 19 2.06 3.64 -9.69
CA ALA A 19 3.13 4.15 -8.83
C ALA A 19 3.47 5.60 -9.17
N ASN A 20 3.60 5.92 -10.45
CA ASN A 20 3.91 7.29 -10.89
C ASN A 20 2.79 8.26 -10.51
N GLY A 21 1.53 7.86 -10.72
CA GLY A 21 0.37 8.70 -10.37
C GLY A 21 0.30 8.98 -8.89
N LEU A 22 0.58 7.99 -8.06
CA LEU A 22 0.60 8.17 -6.61
C LEU A 22 1.76 9.06 -6.17
N MET A 23 2.93 8.90 -6.78
CA MET A 23 4.08 9.77 -6.46
C MET A 23 3.75 11.24 -6.70
N GLU A 24 3.04 11.55 -7.80
CA GLU A 24 2.59 12.91 -8.08
C GLU A 24 1.63 13.42 -7.01
N LYS A 25 0.67 12.60 -6.58
CA LYS A 25 -0.28 12.98 -5.53
C LYS A 25 0.41 13.23 -4.20
N LEU A 26 1.35 12.38 -3.82
CA LEU A 26 2.09 12.54 -2.57
C LEU A 26 2.94 13.81 -2.58
N ALA A 27 3.55 14.13 -3.72
CA ALA A 27 4.38 15.32 -3.85
C ALA A 27 3.58 16.62 -3.62
N GLN A 28 2.27 16.58 -3.87
CA GLN A 28 1.39 17.74 -3.72
C GLN A 28 0.63 17.78 -2.41
N SER A 29 0.73 16.73 -1.59
CA SER A 29 -0.05 16.61 -0.35
C SER A 29 0.74 17.10 0.86
N GLU A 30 0.15 18.02 1.61
CA GLU A 30 0.73 18.49 2.88
C GLU A 30 0.78 17.37 3.92
N LYS A 31 -0.17 16.44 3.88
CA LYS A 31 -0.24 15.32 4.81
C LYS A 31 0.89 14.31 4.59
N ALA A 32 1.56 14.38 3.45
CA ALA A 32 2.69 13.54 3.11
C ALA A 32 3.98 14.36 2.93
N ALA A 33 4.00 15.60 3.37
CA ALA A 33 5.12 16.51 3.13
C ALA A 33 6.44 15.95 3.62
N GLU A 34 6.45 15.27 4.76
CA GLU A 34 7.67 14.71 5.32
C GLU A 34 8.19 13.49 4.56
N MET A 35 7.39 12.93 3.68
CA MET A 35 7.86 11.85 2.81
C MET A 35 8.94 12.31 1.83
N ARG A 36 9.13 13.60 1.69
CA ARG A 36 10.27 14.17 0.94
C ARG A 36 11.63 13.81 1.55
N LYS A 37 11.63 13.43 2.82
CA LYS A 37 12.85 12.94 3.50
C LYS A 37 13.23 11.54 3.04
N VAL A 38 12.34 10.83 2.37
CA VAL A 38 12.60 9.51 1.80
C VAL A 38 13.16 9.71 0.38
N PRO A 39 14.28 9.08 0.03
CA PRO A 39 14.78 9.17 -1.34
C PRO A 39 13.70 8.74 -2.33
N THR A 40 13.52 9.53 -3.40
CA THR A 40 12.49 9.28 -4.39
C THR A 40 12.50 7.86 -4.96
N PRO A 41 13.66 7.30 -5.35
CA PRO A 41 13.68 5.91 -5.85
C PRO A 41 13.25 4.90 -4.81
N GLU A 42 13.59 5.10 -3.54
CA GLU A 42 13.18 4.20 -2.45
C GLU A 42 11.67 4.23 -2.27
N LEU A 43 11.08 5.41 -2.19
CA LEU A 43 9.64 5.56 -2.02
C LEU A 43 8.88 4.95 -3.20
N ARG A 44 9.32 5.26 -4.41
CA ARG A 44 8.69 4.72 -5.61
C ARG A 44 8.75 3.19 -5.63
N GLN A 45 9.88 2.61 -5.23
CA GLN A 45 10.04 1.16 -5.19
C GLN A 45 9.08 0.50 -4.20
N ARG A 46 8.90 1.10 -3.01
CA ARG A 46 7.95 0.58 -2.01
C ARG A 46 6.52 0.60 -2.52
N ILE A 47 6.14 1.68 -3.20
CA ILE A 47 4.81 1.82 -3.79
C ILE A 47 4.63 0.82 -4.93
N TYR A 48 5.60 0.77 -5.82
CA TYR A 48 5.57 -0.11 -6.99
C TYR A 48 5.40 -1.58 -6.58
N GLU A 49 6.12 -2.03 -5.56
CA GLU A 49 6.05 -3.44 -5.15
C GLU A 49 4.68 -3.84 -4.61
N VAL A 50 3.89 -2.91 -4.05
CA VAL A 50 2.52 -3.21 -3.64
C VAL A 50 1.68 -3.55 -4.86
N TYR A 51 1.73 -2.71 -5.89
CA TYR A 51 0.89 -2.89 -7.07
C TYR A 51 1.40 -4.02 -7.96
N CYS A 52 2.70 -4.11 -8.14
CA CYS A 52 3.33 -5.10 -9.02
C CYS A 52 3.15 -6.52 -8.49
N ASN A 53 3.16 -6.71 -7.18
CA ASN A 53 3.07 -8.02 -6.56
C ASN A 53 1.76 -8.22 -5.80
N LEU A 54 0.69 -7.57 -6.23
CA LEU A 54 -0.57 -7.58 -5.49
C LEU A 54 -1.10 -9.00 -5.26
N SER A 55 -1.02 -9.86 -6.27
CA SER A 55 -1.47 -11.24 -6.11
C SER A 55 -0.72 -11.96 -4.99
N ASP A 56 0.59 -11.76 -4.87
CA ASP A 56 1.38 -12.34 -3.79
C ASP A 56 0.94 -11.81 -2.42
N TRP A 57 0.74 -10.51 -2.32
CA TRP A 57 0.30 -9.91 -1.05
C TRP A 57 -1.06 -10.42 -0.60
N LEU A 58 -1.98 -10.61 -1.54
CA LEU A 58 -3.36 -11.01 -1.21
C LEU A 58 -3.51 -12.53 -1.03
N LEU A 59 -2.78 -13.33 -1.80
CA LEU A 59 -3.05 -14.76 -1.90
C LEU A 59 -1.95 -15.65 -1.30
N ASN A 60 -0.70 -15.20 -1.33
CA ASN A 60 0.43 -16.06 -0.98
C ASN A 60 1.16 -15.66 0.30
N LYS A 61 1.13 -14.38 0.67
CA LYS A 61 1.81 -13.91 1.87
C LYS A 61 0.98 -14.15 3.11
N THR A 62 1.63 -14.63 4.17
CA THR A 62 0.99 -14.75 5.48
C THR A 62 1.00 -13.39 6.18
N GLU A 63 0.17 -13.27 7.22
CA GLU A 63 0.19 -12.07 8.05
C GLU A 63 1.60 -11.82 8.62
N GLU A 64 2.30 -12.89 9.01
CA GLU A 64 3.65 -12.78 9.56
C GLU A 64 4.64 -12.20 8.54
N GLU A 65 4.55 -12.62 7.28
CA GLU A 65 5.41 -12.11 6.21
C GLU A 65 5.11 -10.65 5.91
N ILE A 66 3.83 -10.30 5.85
CA ILE A 66 3.39 -8.90 5.69
C ILE A 66 3.92 -8.06 6.86
N GLY A 67 3.76 -8.58 8.07
CA GLY A 67 4.20 -7.91 9.28
C GLY A 67 5.70 -7.64 9.30
N ARG A 68 6.49 -8.63 8.90
CA ARG A 68 7.94 -8.45 8.83
C ARG A 68 8.33 -7.32 7.89
N ARG A 69 7.75 -7.32 6.70
CA ARG A 69 8.05 -6.31 5.68
C ARG A 69 7.65 -4.91 6.14
N TYR A 70 6.46 -4.78 6.69
CA TYR A 70 5.96 -3.46 7.06
C TYR A 70 6.57 -2.93 8.36
N ARG A 71 7.02 -3.81 9.26
CA ARG A 71 7.84 -3.38 10.41
C ARG A 71 9.17 -2.78 9.93
N GLU A 72 9.80 -3.39 8.94
CA GLU A 72 11.04 -2.86 8.36
C GLU A 72 10.81 -1.48 7.74
N ILE A 73 9.72 -1.31 7.00
CA ILE A 73 9.38 -0.02 6.39
C ILE A 73 9.12 1.02 7.48
N GLY A 74 8.33 0.67 8.49
CA GLY A 74 8.04 1.59 9.59
C GLY A 74 9.30 2.03 10.33
N ALA A 75 10.18 1.08 10.65
CA ALA A 75 11.45 1.37 11.29
C ALA A 75 12.31 2.31 10.42
N ARG A 76 12.32 2.06 9.11
CA ARG A 76 13.08 2.88 8.17
C ARG A 76 12.55 4.32 8.15
N ARG A 77 11.24 4.52 8.18
CA ARG A 77 10.66 5.85 8.21
C ARG A 77 11.02 6.60 9.50
N ALA A 78 11.05 5.89 10.63
CA ALA A 78 11.50 6.48 11.89
C ALA A 78 12.96 6.92 11.80
N GLU A 79 13.83 6.09 11.23
CA GLU A 79 15.26 6.43 11.03
C GLU A 79 15.43 7.65 10.13
N GLN A 80 14.57 7.80 9.14
CA GLN A 80 14.61 8.93 8.20
C GLN A 80 14.02 10.20 8.79
N GLY A 81 13.49 10.15 10.00
CA GLY A 81 12.91 11.31 10.66
C GLY A 81 11.57 11.74 10.11
N VAL A 82 10.86 10.85 9.44
CA VAL A 82 9.50 11.10 8.93
C VAL A 82 8.51 11.01 10.09
N ALA A 83 7.62 11.98 10.23
CA ALA A 83 6.57 11.89 11.24
C ALA A 83 5.68 10.68 10.96
N LEU A 84 5.28 9.97 12.01
CA LEU A 84 4.46 8.76 11.89
C LEU A 84 3.18 9.02 11.11
N SER A 85 2.51 10.15 11.37
CA SER A 85 1.27 10.51 10.67
C SER A 85 1.47 10.64 9.17
N HIS A 86 2.61 11.17 8.73
CA HIS A 86 2.91 11.30 7.30
C HIS A 86 3.20 9.95 6.66
N ALA A 87 3.93 9.08 7.35
CA ALA A 87 4.17 7.72 6.87
C ALA A 87 2.88 6.93 6.76
N GLN A 88 2.02 7.05 7.77
CA GLN A 88 0.70 6.40 7.78
C GLN A 88 -0.19 6.93 6.66
N PHE A 89 -0.18 8.26 6.46
CA PHE A 89 -0.97 8.85 5.38
C PHE A 89 -0.52 8.34 4.00
N ALA A 90 0.79 8.19 3.80
CA ALA A 90 1.30 7.67 2.53
C ALA A 90 0.75 6.26 2.25
N LEU A 91 0.70 5.39 3.25
CA LEU A 91 0.14 4.05 3.09
C LEU A 91 -1.36 4.09 2.79
N LEU A 92 -2.10 4.97 3.48
CA LEU A 92 -3.53 5.17 3.20
C LEU A 92 -3.73 5.69 1.78
N ALA A 93 -2.84 6.54 1.30
CA ALA A 93 -2.89 7.06 -0.06
C ALA A 93 -2.64 5.96 -1.11
N VAL A 94 -1.78 4.99 -0.81
CA VAL A 94 -1.57 3.81 -1.67
C VAL A 94 -2.90 3.06 -1.84
N LYS A 95 -3.58 2.82 -0.75
CA LYS A 95 -4.89 2.13 -0.75
C LYS A 95 -5.93 2.92 -1.52
N GLU A 96 -6.07 4.21 -1.21
CA GLU A 96 -7.08 5.05 -1.85
C GLU A 96 -6.86 5.19 -3.35
N HIS A 97 -5.60 5.32 -3.77
CA HIS A 97 -5.26 5.39 -5.19
C HIS A 97 -5.66 4.11 -5.92
N LEU A 98 -5.47 2.96 -5.28
CA LEU A 98 -5.92 1.68 -5.81
C LEU A 98 -7.45 1.64 -5.96
N TRP A 99 -8.18 2.10 -4.93
CA TRP A 99 -9.65 2.16 -4.98
C TRP A 99 -10.15 3.05 -6.11
N GLN A 100 -9.51 4.20 -6.31
CA GLN A 100 -9.87 5.11 -7.40
C GLN A 100 -9.67 4.46 -8.77
N TYR A 101 -8.57 3.73 -8.91
CA TYR A 101 -8.29 2.98 -10.14
C TYR A 101 -9.35 1.93 -10.40
N LEU A 102 -9.70 1.14 -9.38
CA LEU A 102 -10.71 0.09 -9.52
C LEU A 102 -12.08 0.66 -9.86
N ARG A 103 -12.46 1.81 -9.29
CA ARG A 103 -13.72 2.47 -9.64
C ARG A 103 -13.76 2.90 -11.11
N ARG A 104 -12.66 3.38 -11.63
CA ARG A 104 -12.62 3.83 -13.03
C ARG A 104 -12.64 2.68 -14.02
N GLU A 105 -11.95 1.60 -13.70
CA GLU A 105 -11.67 0.52 -14.66
C GLU A 105 -12.49 -0.74 -14.46
N GLY A 106 -12.95 -0.99 -13.26
CA GLY A 106 -13.30 -2.34 -12.89
C GLY A 106 -14.71 -2.61 -12.44
N LEU A 107 -15.53 -1.62 -12.16
CA LEU A 107 -16.82 -1.91 -11.56
C LEU A 107 -17.85 -2.29 -12.62
N VAL A 108 -18.53 -3.41 -12.38
CA VAL A 108 -19.27 -4.12 -13.39
C VAL A 108 -20.73 -4.32 -13.02
N ASP A 109 -21.56 -4.59 -14.03
CA ASP A 109 -23.01 -4.59 -13.98
C ASP A 109 -23.66 -5.90 -13.53
N ARG A 110 -22.90 -7.00 -13.40
CA ARG A 110 -23.46 -8.31 -13.10
C ARG A 110 -23.31 -8.68 -11.62
N HIS A 111 -24.35 -9.28 -11.05
CA HIS A 111 -24.36 -9.68 -9.63
C HIS A 111 -23.20 -10.62 -9.24
N VAL A 112 -22.85 -11.55 -10.11
CA VAL A 112 -21.74 -12.48 -9.83
C VAL A 112 -20.41 -11.76 -9.77
N GLU A 113 -20.20 -10.84 -10.70
CA GLU A 113 -18.97 -10.03 -10.75
C GLU A 113 -18.88 -9.12 -9.55
N LEU A 114 -20.00 -8.55 -9.12
CA LEU A 114 -20.04 -7.72 -7.92
C LEU A 114 -19.64 -8.52 -6.67
N PHE A 115 -20.13 -9.76 -6.56
CA PHE A 115 -19.79 -10.63 -5.43
C PHE A 115 -18.27 -10.91 -5.40
N LEU A 116 -17.67 -11.22 -6.56
CA LEU A 116 -16.25 -11.48 -6.67
C LEU A 116 -15.42 -10.22 -6.39
N GLU A 117 -15.94 -9.06 -6.79
CA GLU A 117 -15.32 -7.78 -6.45
C GLU A 117 -15.32 -7.54 -4.94
N LEU A 118 -16.43 -7.87 -4.25
CA LEU A 118 -16.50 -7.72 -2.80
C LEU A 118 -15.46 -8.61 -2.10
N GLU A 119 -15.25 -9.83 -2.57
CA GLU A 119 -14.19 -10.69 -2.04
C GLU A 119 -12.81 -10.07 -2.23
N LEU A 120 -12.55 -9.54 -3.42
CA LEU A 120 -11.28 -8.87 -3.70
C LEU A 120 -11.09 -7.65 -2.79
N LEU A 121 -12.15 -6.84 -2.66
CA LEU A 121 -12.12 -5.66 -1.79
C LEU A 121 -11.79 -6.03 -0.34
N GLU A 122 -12.39 -7.11 0.15
CA GLU A 122 -12.16 -7.60 1.49
C GLU A 122 -10.71 -8.04 1.70
N MET A 123 -10.13 -8.75 0.73
CA MET A 123 -8.74 -9.17 0.77
C MET A 123 -7.79 -7.96 0.74
N VAL A 124 -8.09 -6.98 -0.09
CA VAL A 124 -7.29 -5.74 -0.18
C VAL A 124 -7.35 -4.97 1.14
N ASP A 125 -8.54 -4.81 1.71
CA ASP A 125 -8.68 -4.14 3.00
C ASP A 125 -7.89 -4.86 4.09
N GLN A 126 -7.96 -6.17 4.15
CA GLN A 126 -7.23 -6.96 5.14
C GLN A 126 -5.73 -6.78 4.99
N PHE A 127 -5.23 -6.80 3.76
CA PHE A 127 -3.81 -6.56 3.52
C PHE A 127 -3.38 -5.19 4.05
N PHE A 128 -4.12 -4.13 3.71
CA PHE A 128 -3.77 -2.78 4.15
C PHE A 128 -3.93 -2.59 5.65
N ASP A 129 -4.89 -3.26 6.27
CA ASP A 129 -5.05 -3.22 7.74
C ASP A 129 -3.81 -3.83 8.41
N HIS A 130 -3.35 -4.98 7.94
CA HIS A 130 -2.13 -5.61 8.46
C HIS A 130 -0.91 -4.72 8.20
N ALA A 131 -0.76 -4.22 7.00
CA ALA A 131 0.36 -3.36 6.63
C ALA A 131 0.40 -2.11 7.53
N ALA A 132 -0.73 -1.48 7.76
CA ALA A 132 -0.83 -0.29 8.59
C ALA A 132 -0.44 -0.58 10.03
N TYR A 133 -0.95 -1.64 10.61
CA TYR A 133 -0.65 -2.00 11.99
C TYR A 133 0.86 -2.26 12.17
N TYR A 134 1.44 -3.06 11.30
CA TYR A 134 2.85 -3.42 11.43
C TYR A 134 3.80 -2.27 11.09
N LEU A 135 3.40 -1.39 10.18
CA LEU A 135 4.17 -0.18 9.90
C LEU A 135 4.28 0.68 11.16
N VAL A 136 3.15 0.89 11.84
CA VAL A 136 3.11 1.68 13.08
C VAL A 136 3.93 0.99 14.17
N ARG A 137 3.79 -0.33 14.32
CA ARG A 137 4.56 -1.09 15.31
C ARG A 137 6.06 -0.97 15.07
N GLY A 138 6.50 -1.12 13.84
CA GLY A 138 7.92 -0.99 13.51
C GLY A 138 8.44 0.40 13.75
N TYR A 139 7.64 1.40 13.39
CA TYR A 139 7.99 2.80 13.64
C TYR A 139 8.17 3.06 15.14
N GLU A 140 7.18 2.64 15.95
CA GLU A 140 7.20 2.86 17.39
C GLU A 140 8.40 2.18 18.03
N GLN A 141 8.70 0.95 17.64
CA GLN A 141 9.83 0.19 18.16
C GLN A 141 11.16 0.87 17.85
N ALA A 142 11.33 1.35 16.61
CA ALA A 142 12.54 2.04 16.20
C ALA A 142 12.69 3.41 16.89
N ALA A 143 11.60 4.15 17.00
CA ALA A 143 11.59 5.44 17.69
C ALA A 143 11.94 5.30 19.18
N LYS A 144 11.40 4.26 19.82
CA LYS A 144 11.68 3.97 21.22
C LYS A 144 13.14 3.57 21.43
N ALA A 145 13.68 2.75 20.54
CA ALA A 145 15.09 2.36 20.61
C ALA A 145 16.03 3.54 20.44
N ARG A 146 15.68 4.51 19.58
CA ARG A 146 16.49 5.72 19.38
C ARG A 146 16.42 6.68 20.56
N ALA A 147 15.34 6.66 21.33
CA ALA A 147 15.17 7.50 22.51
C ALA A 147 15.89 6.96 23.74
N ALA A 148 16.29 5.67 23.71
CA ALA A 148 16.93 5.01 24.85
C ALA A 148 18.45 5.35 24.98
#